data_ac1ef58e64594940498c6e0cc052288b
#
_entry.id   ac1ef58e64594940498c6e0cc052288b
#
_cell.length_a   1.000
_cell.length_b   1.000
_cell.length_c   1.000
_cell.angle_alpha   90.00
_cell.angle_beta   90.00
_cell.angle_gamma   90.00
#
_symmetry.space_group_name_H-M   'P 1'
#
loop_
_entity.id
_entity.type
_entity.pdbx_description
1 polymer ?
#
loop_
_entity_poly.entity_id
_entity_poly.type
_entity_poly.pdbx_seq_one_letter_code
_entity_poly.pdbx_strand_id
1 'polypeptide(L)'
;MEDQRPLGAARRANLRLPLNPPYFFESNVNYDRTTGPGSLASGFADLVPLDKPSGQVRAWDPNLRPQFTQQWNAFAEYLLTSAMSVNVGYVGHNAKYLVTPVEGNQPRPGVGDPSTWAPLQQRRPLFATAPLITNISTTASRGRSNYNALQVSVRQRPRHGFEYVASYTFGKILTNNLGYYGSSFVAGEGAYWQNAYQPEWNYGPAFHDVRHNFVLSANYDFPFGRGRKWGSGWSGPMNAILGGWKLSGIFQARTGVPITVVDGRGSSLQAVRGNERPNCVGNPTPSDQSITHWLDINAFARAPLGTWGDCGIGIARAPSYRNIDAVLSKRFDVGGDRYLEFRAEAFNLTNTPSFAPSGRDIAAANTFGIITNTVSLPRNVELVVKFFF
;
A
#
# COMPACT_ATOMS: atom_id res chain seq x y z
N MET A 1 21.35 9.72 26.47
CA MET A 1 20.32 9.96 25.41
C MET A 1 20.92 9.46 24.13
N GLU A 2 20.72 8.19 23.82
CA GLU A 2 21.17 7.60 22.56
C GLU A 2 20.37 8.17 21.39
N ASP A 3 21.10 8.66 20.43
CA ASP A 3 20.62 9.25 19.17
C ASP A 3 19.79 8.21 18.38
N GLN A 4 18.51 8.15 18.64
CA GLN A 4 17.55 7.37 17.85
C GLN A 4 17.25 8.05 16.52
N ARG A 5 18.28 8.28 15.72
CA ARG A 5 18.07 8.48 14.29
C ARG A 5 17.47 7.21 13.72
N PRO A 6 16.46 7.28 12.82
CA PRO A 6 15.88 6.09 12.21
C PRO A 6 16.98 5.38 11.39
N LEU A 7 17.63 4.42 12.03
CA LEU A 7 18.74 3.62 11.51
C LEU A 7 18.46 2.99 10.14
N GLY A 8 17.19 2.80 9.77
CA GLY A 8 16.80 2.24 8.49
C GLY A 8 17.01 3.17 7.29
N ALA A 9 16.69 4.46 7.42
CA ALA A 9 16.84 5.41 6.30
C ALA A 9 18.31 5.83 6.12
N ALA A 10 19.02 6.07 7.22
CA ALA A 10 20.44 6.42 7.19
C ALA A 10 21.31 5.25 6.65
N ARG A 11 21.04 4.02 7.08
CA ARG A 11 21.76 2.83 6.57
C ARG A 11 21.50 2.59 5.08
N ARG A 12 20.25 2.74 4.61
CA ARG A 12 19.94 2.57 3.17
C ARG A 12 20.56 3.67 2.31
N ALA A 13 20.62 4.88 2.81
CA ALA A 13 21.28 5.98 2.11
C ALA A 13 22.80 5.80 2.05
N ASN A 14 23.43 5.39 3.15
CA ASN A 14 24.86 5.09 3.19
C ASN A 14 25.25 3.89 2.33
N LEU A 15 24.41 2.86 2.22
CA LEU A 15 24.62 1.70 1.34
C LEU A 15 24.52 2.07 -0.16
N ARG A 16 24.00 3.23 -0.50
CA ARG A 16 23.83 3.67 -1.90
C ARG A 16 24.87 4.69 -2.37
N LEU A 17 25.59 5.34 -1.46
CA LEU A 17 26.76 6.16 -1.83
C LEU A 17 27.82 5.38 -2.59
N PRO A 18 28.13 4.10 -2.22
CA PRO A 18 29.05 3.27 -3.00
C PRO A 18 28.54 2.91 -4.40
N LEU A 19 27.27 3.18 -4.73
CA LEU A 19 26.72 3.02 -6.08
C LEU A 19 26.95 4.23 -6.99
N ASN A 20 27.70 5.23 -6.54
CA ASN A 20 28.11 6.35 -7.37
C ASN A 20 29.53 6.12 -7.92
N PRO A 21 29.85 6.65 -9.11
CA PRO A 21 31.24 6.73 -9.56
C PRO A 21 32.12 7.47 -8.52
N PRO A 22 33.40 7.08 -8.32
CA PRO A 22 34.13 6.00 -8.97
C PRO A 22 33.96 4.61 -8.34
N TYR A 23 33.14 4.47 -7.27
CA TYR A 23 33.05 3.23 -6.50
C TYR A 23 32.20 2.16 -7.17
N PHE A 24 31.25 2.58 -8.00
CA PHE A 24 30.40 1.69 -8.76
C PHE A 24 30.12 2.27 -10.13
N PHE A 25 30.18 1.41 -11.14
CA PHE A 25 29.68 1.71 -12.43
C PHE A 25 29.15 0.46 -13.14
N GLU A 26 28.06 0.63 -13.84
CA GLU A 26 27.40 -0.42 -14.58
C GLU A 26 27.48 -0.07 -16.06
N SER A 27 28.08 -0.96 -16.85
CA SER A 27 28.04 -0.89 -18.30
C SER A 27 27.11 -1.99 -18.82
N ASN A 28 26.06 -1.60 -19.51
CA ASN A 28 25.15 -2.53 -20.17
C ASN A 28 25.52 -2.61 -21.65
N VAL A 29 26.04 -3.76 -22.08
CA VAL A 29 26.23 -4.04 -23.51
C VAL A 29 24.98 -4.72 -24.04
N ASN A 30 24.21 -4.01 -24.85
CA ASN A 30 23.07 -4.59 -25.52
C ASN A 30 23.54 -5.41 -26.74
N TYR A 31 23.07 -6.65 -26.81
CA TYR A 31 23.25 -7.48 -28.00
C TYR A 31 22.44 -6.89 -29.16
N ASP A 32 23.14 -6.49 -30.23
CA ASP A 32 22.52 -6.09 -31.48
C ASP A 32 22.63 -7.24 -32.48
N ARG A 33 21.49 -7.70 -33.01
CA ARG A 33 21.44 -8.76 -34.02
C ARG A 33 22.16 -8.40 -35.33
N THR A 34 22.34 -7.12 -35.62
CA THR A 34 22.97 -6.65 -36.85
C THR A 34 24.47 -6.54 -36.71
N THR A 35 24.99 -6.20 -35.54
CA THR A 35 26.44 -6.03 -35.27
C THR A 35 27.04 -7.23 -34.56
N GLY A 36 26.25 -8.17 -34.09
CA GLY A 36 26.70 -9.35 -33.34
C GLY A 36 27.14 -9.04 -31.90
N PRO A 37 27.51 -10.07 -31.13
CA PRO A 37 28.08 -9.86 -29.82
C PRO A 37 29.47 -9.19 -29.97
N GLY A 38 29.71 -8.17 -29.12
CA GLY A 38 31.03 -7.59 -29.02
C GLY A 38 32.09 -8.67 -28.73
N SER A 39 33.29 -8.53 -29.25
CA SER A 39 34.37 -9.46 -29.01
C SER A 39 34.82 -9.39 -27.54
N LEU A 40 34.97 -10.53 -26.87
CA LEU A 40 35.63 -10.61 -25.57
C LEU A 40 37.06 -10.03 -25.59
N ALA A 41 37.68 -10.00 -26.76
CA ALA A 41 39.03 -9.43 -26.96
C ALA A 41 39.03 -7.88 -26.89
N SER A 42 37.89 -7.22 -27.16
CA SER A 42 37.80 -5.77 -27.01
C SER A 42 37.58 -5.34 -25.55
N GLY A 43 37.33 -6.28 -24.65
CA GLY A 43 37.11 -6.05 -23.23
C GLY A 43 35.97 -5.07 -22.99
N PHE A 44 36.10 -4.26 -21.95
CA PHE A 44 35.19 -3.16 -21.62
C PHE A 44 35.68 -1.85 -22.25
N ALA A 45 35.86 -1.84 -23.58
CA ALA A 45 36.50 -0.72 -24.30
C ALA A 45 35.81 0.63 -24.13
N ASP A 46 34.49 0.62 -23.81
CA ASP A 46 33.69 1.81 -23.64
C ASP A 46 33.53 2.23 -22.16
N LEU A 47 34.51 1.89 -21.34
CA LEU A 47 34.54 2.37 -19.96
C LEU A 47 34.58 3.89 -19.96
N VAL A 48 33.52 4.50 -19.45
CA VAL A 48 33.51 5.95 -19.25
C VAL A 48 34.69 6.33 -18.35
N PRO A 49 35.47 7.35 -18.71
CA PRO A 49 36.61 7.78 -17.90
C PRO A 49 36.19 8.00 -16.47
N LEU A 50 36.89 7.41 -15.51
CA LEU A 50 36.57 7.50 -14.07
C LEU A 50 36.70 8.91 -13.53
N ASP A 51 37.36 9.81 -14.23
CA ASP A 51 37.49 11.23 -13.95
C ASP A 51 36.21 12.05 -14.30
N LYS A 52 35.30 11.48 -15.09
CA LYS A 52 34.07 12.14 -15.51
C LYS A 52 32.87 11.36 -15.02
N PRO A 53 32.16 11.86 -13.96
CA PRO A 53 30.96 11.22 -13.49
C PRO A 53 29.91 11.17 -14.61
N SER A 54 29.33 9.98 -14.81
CA SER A 54 28.38 9.74 -15.90
C SER A 54 27.20 8.88 -15.44
N GLY A 55 26.15 8.85 -16.25
CA GLY A 55 24.99 8.02 -16.00
C GLY A 55 24.13 8.53 -14.84
N GLN A 56 23.52 7.60 -14.10
CA GLN A 56 22.69 7.91 -12.96
C GLN A 56 23.52 7.99 -11.69
N VAL A 57 23.35 9.09 -10.94
CA VAL A 57 23.98 9.26 -9.62
C VAL A 57 22.94 9.43 -8.52
N ARG A 58 23.38 9.27 -7.29
CA ARG A 58 22.55 9.48 -6.09
C ARG A 58 23.12 10.62 -5.26
N ALA A 59 22.22 11.45 -4.77
CA ALA A 59 22.59 12.62 -3.98
C ALA A 59 21.70 12.75 -2.74
N TRP A 60 22.17 13.52 -1.79
CA TRP A 60 21.40 14.02 -0.66
C TRP A 60 21.19 15.50 -0.84
N ASP A 61 19.98 15.95 -0.51
CA ASP A 61 19.70 17.36 -0.42
C ASP A 61 20.58 17.96 0.71
N PRO A 62 21.46 18.92 0.43
CA PRO A 62 22.28 19.54 1.46
C PRO A 62 21.43 20.22 2.55
N ASN A 63 20.18 20.56 2.25
CA ASN A 63 19.21 21.14 3.17
C ASN A 63 18.27 20.09 3.78
N LEU A 64 18.71 18.83 3.89
CA LEU A 64 17.89 17.77 4.47
C LEU A 64 17.49 18.14 5.91
N ARG A 65 16.20 18.12 6.18
CA ARG A 65 15.63 18.45 7.49
C ARG A 65 15.11 17.20 8.19
N PRO A 66 15.19 17.14 9.52
CA PRO A 66 14.49 16.12 10.28
C PRO A 66 12.98 16.18 9.98
N GLN A 67 12.33 15.00 9.88
CA GLN A 67 10.88 14.97 9.76
C GLN A 67 10.24 15.51 11.04
N PHE A 68 9.14 16.20 10.87
CA PHE A 68 8.35 16.76 11.95
C PHE A 68 6.92 16.28 11.85
N THR A 69 6.41 15.63 12.91
CA THR A 69 5.04 15.14 12.97
C THR A 69 4.33 15.70 14.19
N GLN A 70 3.22 16.36 13.98
CA GLN A 70 2.26 16.73 15.01
C GLN A 70 1.16 15.68 15.04
N GLN A 71 0.80 15.22 16.23
CA GLN A 71 -0.29 14.29 16.45
C GLN A 71 -1.21 14.84 17.52
N TRP A 72 -2.51 14.61 17.34
CA TRP A 72 -3.53 14.96 18.32
C TRP A 72 -4.62 13.92 18.32
N ASN A 73 -5.22 13.72 19.48
CA ASN A 73 -6.38 12.84 19.63
C ASN A 73 -7.27 13.34 20.76
N ALA A 74 -8.54 12.99 20.67
CA ALA A 74 -9.53 13.21 21.72
C ALA A 74 -10.47 12.01 21.72
N PHE A 75 -10.66 11.40 22.88
CA PHE A 75 -11.51 10.23 23.07
C PHE A 75 -12.51 10.49 24.19
N ALA A 76 -13.73 9.96 24.00
CA ALA A 76 -14.76 9.87 25.02
C ALA A 76 -15.22 8.41 25.13
N GLU A 77 -15.24 7.89 26.34
CA GLU A 77 -15.78 6.57 26.64
C GLU A 77 -17.03 6.70 27.51
N TYR A 78 -18.03 5.93 27.16
CA TYR A 78 -19.30 5.89 27.86
C TYR A 78 -19.74 4.44 28.13
N LEU A 79 -20.13 4.16 29.38
CA LEU A 79 -20.70 2.88 29.79
C LEU A 79 -22.21 2.88 29.48
N LEU A 80 -22.61 2.21 28.40
CA LEU A 80 -24.02 2.03 28.05
C LEU A 80 -24.75 1.12 29.04
N THR A 81 -24.07 0.09 29.52
CA THR A 81 -24.53 -0.81 30.57
C THR A 81 -23.32 -1.24 31.40
N SER A 82 -23.57 -1.96 32.54
CA SER A 82 -22.47 -2.54 33.34
C SER A 82 -21.53 -3.48 32.57
N ALA A 83 -21.98 -3.98 31.41
CA ALA A 83 -21.22 -4.91 30.59
C ALA A 83 -20.82 -4.36 29.20
N MET A 84 -21.31 -3.18 28.82
CA MET A 84 -21.08 -2.62 27.47
C MET A 84 -20.55 -1.19 27.54
N SER A 85 -19.41 -0.94 26.91
CA SER A 85 -18.85 0.40 26.73
C SER A 85 -18.76 0.77 25.25
N VAL A 86 -18.87 2.06 24.99
CA VAL A 86 -18.62 2.67 23.66
C VAL A 86 -17.52 3.70 23.85
N ASN A 87 -16.51 3.63 23.00
CA ASN A 87 -15.46 4.63 22.89
C ASN A 87 -15.55 5.31 21.54
N VAL A 88 -15.58 6.63 21.53
CA VAL A 88 -15.58 7.45 20.30
C VAL A 88 -14.40 8.39 20.38
N GLY A 89 -13.61 8.41 19.33
CA GLY A 89 -12.42 9.24 19.28
C GLY A 89 -12.14 9.86 17.93
N TYR A 90 -11.52 11.01 17.97
CA TYR A 90 -10.93 11.65 16.82
C TYR A 90 -9.41 11.57 16.91
N VAL A 91 -8.76 11.17 15.82
CA VAL A 91 -7.30 11.09 15.71
C VAL A 91 -6.85 11.86 14.47
N GLY A 92 -5.84 12.69 14.64
CA GLY A 92 -5.25 13.40 13.52
C GLY A 92 -3.73 13.45 13.59
N HIS A 93 -3.09 13.54 12.43
CA HIS A 93 -1.68 13.92 12.36
C HIS A 93 -1.39 14.80 11.15
N ASN A 94 -0.35 15.62 11.28
CA ASN A 94 0.24 16.37 10.19
C ASN A 94 1.75 16.13 10.21
N ALA A 95 2.28 15.57 9.13
CA ALA A 95 3.70 15.31 8.99
C ALA A 95 4.28 16.19 7.87
N LYS A 96 5.44 16.79 8.14
CA LYS A 96 6.22 17.62 7.21
C LYS A 96 7.65 17.10 7.14
N TYR A 97 8.34 17.46 6.07
CA TYR A 97 9.74 17.08 5.86
C TYR A 97 9.95 15.56 5.78
N LEU A 98 8.93 14.82 5.33
CA LEU A 98 9.08 13.38 5.09
C LEU A 98 10.12 13.16 4.00
N VAL A 99 10.98 12.18 4.24
CA VAL A 99 12.02 11.81 3.28
C VAL A 99 11.36 11.18 2.06
N THR A 100 11.66 11.74 0.88
CA THR A 100 11.16 11.27 -0.40
C THR A 100 12.26 11.34 -1.47
N PRO A 101 12.31 10.40 -2.43
CA PRO A 101 13.20 10.51 -3.56
C PRO A 101 12.65 11.56 -4.55
N VAL A 102 13.51 12.44 -5.00
CA VAL A 102 13.19 13.48 -5.99
C VAL A 102 14.19 13.37 -7.13
N GLU A 103 13.74 13.56 -8.37
CA GLU A 103 14.65 13.67 -9.50
C GLU A 103 15.34 15.05 -9.49
N GLY A 104 16.64 15.06 -9.16
CA GLY A 104 17.41 16.29 -9.00
C GLY A 104 17.91 16.90 -10.32
N ASN A 105 17.83 16.14 -11.41
CA ASN A 105 18.31 16.58 -12.74
C ASN A 105 17.25 16.34 -13.83
N GLN A 106 15.96 16.51 -13.48
CA GLN A 106 14.87 16.35 -14.43
C GLN A 106 15.00 17.37 -15.57
N PRO A 107 14.95 16.94 -16.85
CA PRO A 107 14.98 17.84 -17.98
C PRO A 107 13.84 18.86 -17.90
N ARG A 108 14.11 20.10 -18.28
CA ARG A 108 13.08 21.14 -18.40
C ARG A 108 12.31 20.99 -19.70
N PRO A 109 11.04 21.45 -19.76
CA PRO A 109 10.35 21.57 -21.05
C PRO A 109 11.14 22.52 -21.96
N GLY A 110 11.10 22.26 -23.26
CA GLY A 110 11.60 23.18 -24.26
C GLY A 110 10.60 24.32 -24.50
N VAL A 111 10.94 25.22 -25.41
CA VAL A 111 10.10 26.33 -25.82
C VAL A 111 9.52 26.03 -27.21
N GLY A 112 8.26 26.36 -27.42
CA GLY A 112 7.57 26.19 -28.71
C GLY A 112 7.16 24.73 -28.97
N ASP A 113 7.19 24.32 -30.24
CA ASP A 113 6.77 22.99 -30.67
C ASP A 113 7.66 21.89 -30.05
N PRO A 114 7.08 20.91 -29.36
CA PRO A 114 7.83 19.83 -28.72
C PRO A 114 8.71 19.01 -29.67
N SER A 115 8.37 18.95 -30.97
CA SER A 115 9.18 18.25 -31.95
C SER A 115 10.51 18.95 -32.25
N THR A 116 10.61 20.25 -31.94
CA THR A 116 11.80 21.07 -32.16
C THR A 116 12.66 21.26 -30.89
N TRP A 117 12.26 20.67 -29.78
CA TRP A 117 13.00 20.82 -28.55
C TRP A 117 14.42 20.26 -28.65
N ALA A 118 15.35 20.94 -28.00
CA ALA A 118 16.73 20.43 -27.86
C ALA A 118 16.72 18.99 -27.30
N PRO A 119 17.71 18.17 -27.65
CA PRO A 119 17.85 16.82 -27.11
C PRO A 119 17.70 16.78 -25.59
N LEU A 120 17.06 15.71 -25.09
CA LEU A 120 16.70 15.55 -23.70
C LEU A 120 17.83 15.83 -22.73
N GLN A 121 19.06 15.33 -23.04
CA GLN A 121 20.23 15.54 -22.20
C GLN A 121 20.63 17.01 -22.08
N GLN A 122 20.51 17.78 -23.17
CA GLN A 122 20.84 19.20 -23.20
C GLN A 122 19.86 20.08 -22.37
N ARG A 123 18.65 19.58 -22.15
CA ARG A 123 17.62 20.28 -21.36
C ARG A 123 17.73 20.01 -19.85
N ARG A 124 18.70 19.20 -19.42
CA ARG A 124 18.94 18.93 -18.01
C ARG A 124 19.65 20.12 -17.34
N PRO A 125 19.26 20.46 -16.11
CA PRO A 125 19.85 21.61 -15.37
C PRO A 125 21.36 21.56 -15.25
N LEU A 126 21.96 20.37 -15.11
CA LEU A 126 23.39 20.18 -14.92
C LEU A 126 24.16 19.89 -16.22
N PHE A 127 23.51 19.99 -17.39
CA PHE A 127 24.17 19.66 -18.67
C PHE A 127 25.45 20.46 -18.91
N ALA A 128 25.44 21.76 -18.59
CA ALA A 128 26.60 22.63 -18.81
C ALA A 128 27.84 22.24 -17.98
N THR A 129 27.62 21.70 -16.77
CA THR A 129 28.72 21.38 -15.82
C THR A 129 29.04 19.90 -15.78
N ALA A 130 28.05 19.06 -16.05
CA ALA A 130 28.16 17.60 -15.97
C ALA A 130 27.34 16.93 -17.10
N PRO A 131 27.77 17.06 -18.37
CA PRO A 131 26.98 16.66 -19.55
C PRO A 131 26.72 15.16 -19.62
N LEU A 132 27.47 14.33 -18.92
CA LEU A 132 27.33 12.87 -18.91
C LEU A 132 26.40 12.37 -17.80
N ILE A 133 26.03 13.21 -16.82
CA ILE A 133 25.09 12.83 -15.77
C ILE A 133 23.66 12.87 -16.32
N THR A 134 22.97 11.75 -16.23
CA THR A 134 21.58 11.64 -16.65
C THR A 134 20.63 11.98 -15.50
N ASN A 135 20.32 11.03 -14.63
CA ASN A 135 19.39 11.20 -13.52
C ASN A 135 20.12 11.38 -12.19
N ILE A 136 19.60 12.21 -11.33
CA ILE A 136 20.06 12.34 -9.94
C ILE A 136 18.95 11.95 -9.00
N SER A 137 19.10 10.78 -8.39
CA SER A 137 18.18 10.32 -7.34
C SER A 137 18.49 11.04 -6.03
N THR A 138 17.85 12.17 -5.81
CA THR A 138 18.08 13.00 -4.63
C THR A 138 17.17 12.55 -3.49
N THR A 139 17.76 12.23 -2.34
CA THR A 139 17.03 12.04 -1.08
C THR A 139 16.75 13.44 -0.49
N ALA A 140 15.48 13.84 -0.40
CA ALA A 140 15.07 15.17 0.04
C ALA A 140 13.96 15.11 1.09
N SER A 141 13.89 16.14 1.96
CA SER A 141 12.85 16.29 2.99
C SER A 141 11.68 17.14 2.45
N ARG A 142 11.03 16.69 1.37
CA ARG A 142 9.96 17.44 0.68
C ARG A 142 8.59 16.80 0.75
N GLY A 143 8.50 15.63 1.40
CA GLY A 143 7.23 14.94 1.59
C GLY A 143 6.40 15.56 2.71
N ARG A 144 5.08 15.44 2.59
CA ARG A 144 4.10 15.82 3.61
C ARG A 144 2.95 14.83 3.65
N SER A 145 2.34 14.69 4.81
CA SER A 145 1.17 13.83 5.01
C SER A 145 0.21 14.45 6.00
N ASN A 146 -1.07 14.24 5.78
CA ASN A 146 -2.15 14.62 6.69
C ASN A 146 -3.11 13.44 6.85
N TYR A 147 -3.45 13.10 8.09
CA TYR A 147 -4.42 12.07 8.43
C TYR A 147 -5.47 12.61 9.39
N ASN A 148 -6.71 12.26 9.15
CA ASN A 148 -7.83 12.55 10.04
C ASN A 148 -8.75 11.34 10.07
N ALA A 149 -9.16 10.91 11.26
CA ALA A 149 -10.05 9.77 11.42
C ALA A 149 -10.98 9.92 12.62
N LEU A 150 -12.22 9.51 12.43
CA LEU A 150 -13.15 9.13 13.50
C LEU A 150 -12.95 7.64 13.78
N GLN A 151 -12.81 7.29 15.06
CA GLN A 151 -12.71 5.92 15.53
C GLN A 151 -13.84 5.66 16.52
N VAL A 152 -14.54 4.55 16.31
CA VAL A 152 -15.61 4.10 17.21
C VAL A 152 -15.32 2.66 17.60
N SER A 153 -15.33 2.36 18.88
CA SER A 153 -15.19 0.98 19.39
C SER A 153 -16.30 0.69 20.38
N VAL A 154 -16.93 -0.45 20.20
CA VAL A 154 -17.95 -0.98 21.12
C VAL A 154 -17.44 -2.27 21.71
N ARG A 155 -17.40 -2.37 23.03
CA ARG A 155 -16.97 -3.58 23.74
C ARG A 155 -18.09 -4.09 24.63
N GLN A 156 -18.48 -5.33 24.41
CA GLN A 156 -19.35 -6.11 25.29
C GLN A 156 -18.53 -7.11 26.06
N ARG A 157 -18.54 -6.98 27.40
CA ARG A 157 -17.97 -7.99 28.32
C ARG A 157 -18.85 -9.25 28.31
N PRO A 158 -18.33 -10.42 28.70
CA PRO A 158 -19.09 -11.65 28.74
C PRO A 158 -20.43 -11.47 29.50
N ARG A 159 -21.52 -11.65 28.79
CA ARG A 159 -22.89 -11.62 29.34
C ARG A 159 -23.77 -12.61 28.60
N HIS A 160 -24.41 -13.51 29.32
CA HIS A 160 -25.22 -14.59 28.75
C HIS A 160 -24.47 -15.47 27.70
N GLY A 161 -23.16 -15.67 27.91
CA GLY A 161 -22.30 -16.42 26.98
C GLY A 161 -21.79 -15.64 25.78
N PHE A 162 -22.16 -14.36 25.61
CA PHE A 162 -21.77 -13.56 24.46
C PHE A 162 -20.83 -12.42 24.87
N GLU A 163 -19.72 -12.29 24.13
CA GLU A 163 -18.79 -11.17 24.22
C GLU A 163 -18.34 -10.74 22.84
N TYR A 164 -18.09 -9.45 22.65
CA TYR A 164 -17.58 -8.93 21.38
C TYR A 164 -16.83 -7.61 21.53
N VAL A 165 -15.98 -7.35 20.54
CA VAL A 165 -15.42 -6.03 20.28
C VAL A 165 -15.70 -5.69 18.81
N ALA A 166 -16.39 -4.59 18.58
CA ALA A 166 -16.59 -4.02 17.25
C ALA A 166 -15.80 -2.71 17.16
N SER A 167 -15.01 -2.56 16.12
CA SER A 167 -14.21 -1.35 15.86
C SER A 167 -14.49 -0.83 14.46
N TYR A 168 -14.73 0.46 14.35
CA TYR A 168 -14.94 1.15 13.09
C TYR A 168 -14.07 2.38 12.99
N THR A 169 -13.40 2.52 11.87
CA THR A 169 -12.62 3.71 11.54
C THR A 169 -13.13 4.32 10.24
N PHE A 170 -13.44 5.60 10.28
CA PHE A 170 -13.66 6.42 9.11
C PHE A 170 -12.53 7.42 9.02
N GLY A 171 -11.62 7.23 8.06
CA GLY A 171 -10.40 8.01 7.98
C GLY A 171 -10.03 8.44 6.57
N LYS A 172 -9.13 9.41 6.48
CA LYS A 172 -8.54 9.88 5.23
C LYS A 172 -7.09 10.25 5.45
N ILE A 173 -6.22 9.66 4.63
CA ILE A 173 -4.80 10.06 4.58
C ILE A 173 -4.47 10.65 3.22
N LEU A 174 -3.92 11.86 3.23
CA LEU A 174 -3.44 12.56 2.05
C LEU A 174 -1.92 12.73 2.17
N THR A 175 -1.20 12.52 1.08
CA THR A 175 0.25 12.66 1.06
C THR A 175 0.75 12.95 -0.35
N ASN A 176 1.94 13.57 -0.45
CA ASN A 176 2.74 13.57 -1.66
C ASN A 176 3.98 12.65 -1.52
N ASN A 177 4.09 11.92 -0.41
CA ASN A 177 5.11 10.91 -0.23
C ASN A 177 4.60 9.56 -0.74
N LEU A 178 4.98 9.20 -1.95
CA LEU A 178 4.53 7.98 -2.64
C LEU A 178 5.33 6.74 -2.23
N GLY A 179 6.14 6.83 -1.21
CA GLY A 179 7.03 5.77 -0.74
C GLY A 179 8.50 6.14 -0.87
N TYR A 180 9.38 5.19 -0.60
CA TYR A 180 10.82 5.36 -0.64
C TYR A 180 11.45 4.29 -1.52
N TYR A 181 12.08 4.70 -2.62
CA TYR A 181 12.84 3.83 -3.54
C TYR A 181 12.14 2.49 -3.89
N GLY A 182 10.94 2.57 -4.42
CA GLY A 182 10.24 1.40 -4.95
C GLY A 182 9.51 0.56 -3.89
N SER A 183 9.25 1.12 -2.71
CA SER A 183 8.46 0.45 -1.66
C SER A 183 6.95 0.41 -1.95
N SER A 184 6.51 0.78 -3.13
CA SER A 184 5.10 0.75 -3.52
C SER A 184 4.70 -0.62 -4.06
N PHE A 185 4.65 -1.62 -3.20
CA PHE A 185 4.16 -2.95 -3.57
C PHE A 185 2.65 -3.00 -3.81
N VAL A 186 1.92 -2.03 -3.30
CA VAL A 186 0.47 -1.95 -3.45
C VAL A 186 0.16 -0.90 -4.52
N ALA A 187 -0.50 -1.32 -5.58
CA ALA A 187 -0.92 -0.50 -6.73
C ALA A 187 0.20 0.02 -7.66
N GLY A 188 1.44 -0.46 -7.54
CA GLY A 188 2.52 -0.19 -8.52
C GLY A 188 2.87 1.29 -8.69
N GLU A 189 2.73 2.10 -7.65
CA GLU A 189 3.07 3.50 -7.67
C GLU A 189 4.58 3.72 -7.63
N GLY A 190 5.14 4.49 -8.54
CA GLY A 190 6.55 4.90 -8.49
C GLY A 190 6.81 5.81 -7.29
N ALA A 191 7.97 5.66 -6.65
CA ALA A 191 8.34 6.50 -5.50
C ALA A 191 8.60 7.96 -5.88
N TYR A 192 8.92 8.23 -7.14
CA TYR A 192 9.21 9.58 -7.65
C TYR A 192 7.94 10.30 -8.07
N TRP A 193 7.95 11.60 -7.89
CA TRP A 193 6.88 12.46 -8.39
C TRP A 193 6.84 12.48 -9.92
N GLN A 194 5.66 12.66 -10.47
CA GLN A 194 5.47 12.89 -11.90
C GLN A 194 6.32 14.08 -12.38
N ASN A 195 6.30 15.18 -11.64
CA ASN A 195 7.07 16.38 -11.92
C ASN A 195 7.83 16.81 -10.66
N ALA A 196 9.17 16.80 -10.71
CA ALA A 196 10.02 17.19 -9.58
C ALA A 196 9.90 18.68 -9.23
N TYR A 197 9.45 19.50 -10.17
CA TYR A 197 9.26 20.95 -9.99
C TYR A 197 7.92 21.31 -9.36
N GLN A 198 6.94 20.39 -9.40
CA GLN A 198 5.55 20.62 -8.96
C GLN A 198 5.11 19.48 -7.99
N PRO A 199 5.67 19.45 -6.78
CA PRO A 199 5.40 18.38 -5.81
C PRO A 199 3.92 18.29 -5.38
N GLU A 200 3.19 19.40 -5.44
CA GLU A 200 1.77 19.50 -5.12
C GLU A 200 0.89 18.68 -6.07
N TRP A 201 1.29 18.47 -7.31
CA TRP A 201 0.56 17.62 -8.25
C TRP A 201 0.49 16.17 -7.80
N ASN A 202 1.40 15.76 -6.91
CA ASN A 202 1.42 14.42 -6.35
C ASN A 202 0.77 14.35 -4.95
N TYR A 203 0.07 15.41 -4.53
CA TYR A 203 -0.64 15.41 -3.26
C TYR A 203 -2.06 14.87 -3.43
N GLY A 204 -2.31 13.69 -2.89
CA GLY A 204 -3.58 12.99 -3.02
C GLY A 204 -3.72 11.88 -1.98
N PRO A 205 -4.75 11.02 -2.11
CA PRO A 205 -4.93 9.87 -1.24
C PRO A 205 -3.68 8.98 -1.25
N ALA A 206 -3.21 8.60 -0.05
CA ALA A 206 -2.11 7.64 0.06
C ALA A 206 -2.51 6.29 -0.55
N PHE A 207 -1.57 5.56 -1.12
CA PHE A 207 -1.84 4.25 -1.75
C PHE A 207 -2.47 3.22 -0.80
N HIS A 208 -2.31 3.41 0.51
CA HIS A 208 -2.89 2.58 1.57
C HIS A 208 -4.07 3.25 2.28
N ASP A 209 -4.64 4.34 1.74
CA ASP A 209 -5.81 5.01 2.31
C ASP A 209 -7.03 4.09 2.28
N VAL A 210 -7.50 3.70 3.46
CA VAL A 210 -8.73 2.94 3.66
C VAL A 210 -9.76 3.87 4.29
N ARG A 211 -10.80 4.23 3.52
CA ARG A 211 -11.80 5.20 3.96
C ARG A 211 -12.66 4.68 5.11
N HIS A 212 -13.13 3.46 4.98
CA HIS A 212 -13.94 2.77 5.97
C HIS A 212 -13.27 1.45 6.31
N ASN A 213 -13.07 1.19 7.58
CA ASN A 213 -12.56 -0.09 8.09
C ASN A 213 -13.40 -0.51 9.28
N PHE A 214 -14.01 -1.67 9.19
CA PHE A 214 -14.82 -2.29 10.24
C PHE A 214 -14.25 -3.66 10.57
N VAL A 215 -14.09 -3.92 11.87
CA VAL A 215 -13.65 -5.22 12.41
C VAL A 215 -14.56 -5.57 13.57
N LEU A 216 -15.10 -6.79 13.54
CA LEU A 216 -15.86 -7.39 14.64
C LEU A 216 -15.18 -8.68 15.06
N SER A 217 -14.81 -8.79 16.33
CA SER A 217 -14.38 -10.04 16.97
C SER A 217 -15.43 -10.43 18.00
N ALA A 218 -15.97 -11.63 17.90
CA ALA A 218 -17.04 -12.09 18.78
C ALA A 218 -16.79 -13.54 19.23
N ASN A 219 -17.21 -13.82 20.46
CA ASN A 219 -17.24 -15.16 21.03
C ASN A 219 -18.64 -15.43 21.58
N TYR A 220 -19.12 -16.64 21.38
CA TYR A 220 -20.39 -17.09 21.90
C TYR A 220 -20.26 -18.49 22.51
N ASP A 221 -20.43 -18.57 23.81
CA ASP A 221 -20.60 -19.84 24.52
C ASP A 221 -22.05 -20.29 24.38
N PHE A 222 -22.27 -21.42 23.71
CA PHE A 222 -23.64 -21.94 23.55
C PHE A 222 -24.25 -22.25 24.91
N PRO A 223 -25.56 -21.93 25.11
CA PRO A 223 -26.23 -22.08 26.40
C PRO A 223 -26.69 -23.54 26.65
N PHE A 224 -26.02 -24.52 26.03
CA PHE A 224 -26.35 -25.94 26.14
C PHE A 224 -25.31 -26.67 26.95
N GLY A 225 -25.75 -27.63 27.82
CA GLY A 225 -24.88 -28.53 28.57
C GLY A 225 -25.01 -28.40 30.07
N ARG A 226 -24.21 -29.19 30.80
CA ARG A 226 -24.21 -29.22 32.26
C ARG A 226 -23.88 -27.83 32.82
N GLY A 227 -24.73 -27.35 33.76
CA GLY A 227 -24.57 -26.02 34.36
C GLY A 227 -24.93 -24.86 33.44
N ARG A 228 -25.44 -25.09 32.24
CA ARG A 228 -25.90 -24.08 31.31
C ARG A 228 -27.43 -23.90 31.38
N LYS A 229 -27.97 -22.89 30.68
CA LYS A 229 -29.40 -22.56 30.68
C LYS A 229 -30.28 -23.73 30.22
N TRP A 230 -29.81 -24.46 29.21
CA TRP A 230 -30.49 -25.63 28.68
C TRP A 230 -29.63 -26.88 28.81
N GLY A 231 -30.21 -27.98 29.25
CA GLY A 231 -29.48 -29.22 29.44
C GLY A 231 -28.64 -29.29 30.73
N SER A 232 -29.00 -28.49 31.76
CA SER A 232 -28.29 -28.49 33.03
C SER A 232 -28.17 -29.87 33.71
N GLY A 233 -29.19 -30.73 33.52
CA GLY A 233 -29.21 -32.14 34.00
C GLY A 233 -28.69 -33.16 33.03
N TRP A 234 -28.10 -32.81 31.89
CA TRP A 234 -27.55 -33.77 30.92
C TRP A 234 -26.41 -34.56 31.54
N SER A 235 -26.48 -35.86 31.37
CA SER A 235 -25.45 -36.80 31.85
C SER A 235 -24.63 -37.37 30.71
N GLY A 236 -23.40 -37.79 31.03
CA GLY A 236 -22.53 -38.61 30.18
C GLY A 236 -22.55 -38.24 28.69
N PRO A 237 -23.04 -39.17 27.84
CA PRO A 237 -22.91 -39.01 26.37
C PRO A 237 -23.63 -37.80 25.80
N MET A 238 -24.81 -37.44 26.36
CA MET A 238 -25.57 -36.32 25.83
C MET A 238 -24.83 -34.99 26.05
N ASN A 239 -24.27 -34.76 27.25
CA ASN A 239 -23.45 -33.58 27.53
C ASN A 239 -22.14 -33.61 26.71
N ALA A 240 -21.56 -34.81 26.53
CA ALA A 240 -20.35 -34.98 25.74
C ALA A 240 -20.56 -34.62 24.27
N ILE A 241 -21.77 -34.77 23.71
CA ILE A 241 -22.06 -34.44 22.30
C ILE A 241 -22.57 -33.00 22.18
N LEU A 242 -23.56 -32.61 22.97
CA LEU A 242 -24.31 -31.35 22.77
C LEU A 242 -23.84 -30.19 23.63
N GLY A 243 -23.19 -30.45 24.78
CA GLY A 243 -22.74 -29.41 25.70
C GLY A 243 -21.36 -28.84 25.39
N GLY A 244 -21.06 -27.65 25.96
CA GLY A 244 -19.71 -27.09 25.97
C GLY A 244 -19.17 -26.58 24.63
N TRP A 245 -20.00 -26.30 23.67
CA TRP A 245 -19.61 -25.68 22.41
C TRP A 245 -19.41 -24.17 22.54
N LYS A 246 -18.41 -23.66 21.84
CA LYS A 246 -18.11 -22.23 21.71
C LYS A 246 -17.88 -21.88 20.24
N LEU A 247 -18.52 -20.81 19.78
CA LEU A 247 -18.28 -20.22 18.47
C LEU A 247 -17.48 -18.92 18.67
N SER A 248 -16.38 -18.81 17.98
CA SER A 248 -15.56 -17.59 17.89
C SER A 248 -15.48 -17.17 16.44
N GLY A 249 -15.43 -15.85 16.19
CA GLY A 249 -15.31 -15.38 14.83
C GLY A 249 -14.76 -13.96 14.73
N ILE A 250 -14.16 -13.68 13.58
CA ILE A 250 -13.70 -12.36 13.19
C ILE A 250 -14.31 -12.03 11.83
N PHE A 251 -15.01 -10.90 11.78
CA PHE A 251 -15.48 -10.30 10.53
C PHE A 251 -14.70 -9.02 10.27
N GLN A 252 -14.18 -8.87 9.05
CA GLN A 252 -13.52 -7.66 8.59
C GLN A 252 -14.15 -7.18 7.28
N ALA A 253 -14.42 -5.87 7.20
CA ALA A 253 -14.85 -5.21 5.97
C ALA A 253 -14.15 -3.86 5.84
N ARG A 254 -13.59 -3.59 4.65
CA ARG A 254 -12.92 -2.31 4.37
C ARG A 254 -13.12 -1.88 2.93
N THR A 255 -13.12 -0.58 2.70
CA THR A 255 -13.11 -0.02 1.35
C THR A 255 -11.81 -0.34 0.62
N GLY A 256 -11.87 -0.40 -0.70
CA GLY A 256 -10.70 -0.58 -1.53
C GLY A 256 -9.70 0.57 -1.41
N VAL A 257 -8.45 0.28 -1.69
CA VAL A 257 -7.36 1.25 -1.72
C VAL A 257 -7.47 2.14 -2.97
N PRO A 258 -6.89 3.37 -2.96
CA PRO A 258 -6.87 4.24 -4.12
C PRO A 258 -6.12 3.64 -5.31
N ILE A 259 -6.60 3.95 -6.51
CA ILE A 259 -5.94 3.63 -7.79
C ILE A 259 -5.55 4.94 -8.47
N THR A 260 -4.26 5.09 -8.77
CA THR A 260 -3.74 6.17 -9.61
C THR A 260 -3.58 5.66 -11.02
N VAL A 261 -4.30 6.24 -11.97
CA VAL A 261 -4.20 5.89 -13.40
C VAL A 261 -2.94 6.53 -13.98
N VAL A 262 -2.25 5.78 -14.85
CA VAL A 262 -0.99 6.19 -15.47
C VAL A 262 -1.05 6.05 -16.99
N ASP A 263 -0.14 6.73 -17.69
CA ASP A 263 0.14 6.52 -19.11
C ASP A 263 1.62 6.14 -19.28
N GLY A 264 1.89 4.84 -19.41
CA GLY A 264 3.24 4.30 -19.54
C GLY A 264 4.00 4.75 -20.79
N ARG A 265 3.31 5.35 -21.78
CA ARG A 265 3.97 5.90 -22.97
C ARG A 265 4.75 7.19 -22.67
N GLY A 266 4.30 7.93 -21.65
CA GLY A 266 4.82 9.26 -21.35
C GLY A 266 4.46 10.32 -22.41
N SER A 267 4.34 11.55 -22.02
CA SER A 267 4.00 12.67 -22.93
C SER A 267 4.85 13.90 -22.67
N SER A 268 5.38 14.05 -21.48
CA SER A 268 6.08 15.26 -21.04
C SER A 268 7.41 15.50 -21.74
N LEU A 269 8.04 14.47 -22.31
CA LEU A 269 9.40 14.51 -22.87
C LEU A 269 10.46 14.95 -21.84
N GLN A 270 10.23 14.67 -20.55
CA GLN A 270 11.11 15.11 -19.46
C GLN A 270 11.75 13.94 -18.68
N ALA A 271 11.81 12.74 -19.28
CA ALA A 271 12.43 11.54 -18.70
C ALA A 271 12.03 11.33 -17.23
N VAL A 272 10.74 11.26 -16.99
CA VAL A 272 10.15 11.12 -15.67
C VAL A 272 10.55 9.79 -15.05
N ARG A 273 10.97 9.81 -13.80
CA ARG A 273 11.27 8.58 -13.06
C ARG A 273 10.05 8.02 -12.33
N GLY A 274 9.07 8.86 -12.06
CA GLY A 274 7.75 8.45 -11.59
C GLY A 274 6.84 8.05 -12.76
N ASN A 275 5.61 7.76 -12.44
CA ASN A 275 4.61 7.47 -13.47
C ASN A 275 4.00 8.77 -13.98
N GLU A 276 3.95 8.94 -15.29
CA GLU A 276 3.15 10.00 -15.90
C GLU A 276 1.67 9.62 -15.84
N ARG A 277 0.81 10.61 -15.64
CA ARG A 277 -0.63 10.43 -15.61
C ARG A 277 -1.28 10.96 -16.89
N PRO A 278 -2.42 10.41 -17.30
CA PRO A 278 -3.18 10.95 -18.45
C PRO A 278 -3.93 12.23 -18.06
N ASN A 279 -4.64 12.84 -19.00
CA ASN A 279 -5.71 13.79 -18.73
C ASN A 279 -6.99 13.05 -18.32
N CYS A 280 -7.68 13.58 -17.31
CA CYS A 280 -9.00 13.11 -16.90
C CYS A 280 -10.08 13.84 -17.72
N VAL A 281 -10.84 13.09 -18.55
CA VAL A 281 -11.87 13.64 -19.42
C VAL A 281 -13.28 13.14 -19.08
N GLY A 282 -13.41 12.23 -18.12
CA GLY A 282 -14.70 11.65 -17.71
C GLY A 282 -14.65 11.00 -16.32
N ASN A 283 -15.72 10.28 -15.99
CA ASN A 283 -15.78 9.51 -14.74
C ASN A 283 -15.02 8.18 -14.89
N PRO A 284 -14.00 7.91 -14.09
CA PRO A 284 -13.22 6.67 -14.18
C PRO A 284 -13.99 5.41 -13.79
N THR A 285 -15.12 5.54 -13.10
CA THR A 285 -15.91 4.42 -12.57
C THR A 285 -17.12 4.18 -13.46
N PRO A 286 -17.16 3.08 -14.23
CA PRO A 286 -18.29 2.76 -15.08
C PRO A 286 -19.52 2.36 -14.23
N SER A 287 -20.73 2.52 -14.79
CA SER A 287 -21.98 2.14 -14.13
C SER A 287 -22.18 0.63 -14.04
N ASP A 288 -21.57 -0.12 -14.94
CA ASP A 288 -21.59 -1.60 -15.05
C ASP A 288 -20.29 -2.23 -14.51
N GLN A 289 -19.74 -1.65 -13.46
CA GLN A 289 -18.46 -2.06 -12.87
C GLN A 289 -18.41 -3.58 -12.60
N SER A 290 -17.39 -4.24 -13.16
CA SER A 290 -17.16 -5.67 -13.05
C SER A 290 -15.67 -6.00 -12.93
N ILE A 291 -15.30 -7.27 -12.73
CA ILE A 291 -13.89 -7.68 -12.67
C ILE A 291 -13.16 -7.48 -14.00
N THR A 292 -13.87 -7.48 -15.12
CA THR A 292 -13.32 -7.22 -16.47
C THR A 292 -13.50 -5.79 -16.94
N HIS A 293 -14.25 -4.97 -16.21
CA HIS A 293 -14.53 -3.57 -16.51
C HIS A 293 -14.60 -2.75 -15.22
N TRP A 294 -13.47 -2.67 -14.49
CA TRP A 294 -13.40 -1.95 -13.21
C TRP A 294 -13.23 -0.45 -13.39
N LEU A 295 -12.52 -0.04 -14.45
CA LEU A 295 -12.29 1.34 -14.84
C LEU A 295 -12.67 1.54 -16.31
N ASP A 296 -13.23 2.72 -16.62
CA ASP A 296 -13.51 3.12 -18.00
C ASP A 296 -12.31 3.81 -18.63
N ILE A 297 -11.73 3.22 -19.68
CA ILE A 297 -10.58 3.78 -20.39
C ILE A 297 -10.94 5.09 -21.11
N ASN A 298 -12.19 5.27 -21.52
CA ASN A 298 -12.65 6.48 -22.23
C ASN A 298 -12.73 7.71 -21.30
N ALA A 299 -12.64 7.50 -19.98
CA ALA A 299 -12.54 8.60 -19.02
C ALA A 299 -11.17 9.29 -19.03
N PHE A 300 -10.23 8.79 -19.86
CA PHE A 300 -8.85 9.24 -19.89
C PHE A 300 -8.42 9.55 -21.32
N ALA A 301 -7.61 10.59 -21.46
CA ALA A 301 -6.95 10.93 -22.71
C ALA A 301 -5.45 11.08 -22.47
N ARG A 302 -4.65 10.69 -23.45
CA ARG A 302 -3.22 10.97 -23.45
C ARG A 302 -3.00 12.49 -23.41
N ALA A 303 -2.09 12.96 -22.55
CA ALA A 303 -1.69 14.37 -22.56
C ALA A 303 -1.01 14.73 -23.89
N PRO A 304 -1.18 15.96 -24.41
CA PRO A 304 -0.45 16.43 -25.58
C PRO A 304 1.06 16.30 -25.40
N LEU A 305 1.78 16.07 -26.48
CA LEU A 305 3.23 15.93 -26.45
C LEU A 305 3.89 17.18 -25.83
N GLY A 306 4.88 16.98 -24.98
CA GLY A 306 5.56 18.05 -24.24
C GLY A 306 4.81 18.52 -22.99
N THR A 307 3.61 17.98 -22.71
CA THR A 307 2.80 18.35 -21.55
C THR A 307 2.61 17.22 -20.55
N TRP A 308 2.11 17.57 -19.39
CA TRP A 308 1.76 16.65 -18.30
C TRP A 308 0.25 16.42 -18.29
N GLY A 309 -0.15 15.20 -17.95
CA GLY A 309 -1.55 14.93 -17.69
C GLY A 309 -2.00 15.50 -16.35
N ASP A 310 -3.27 15.87 -16.27
CA ASP A 310 -3.91 16.57 -15.18
C ASP A 310 -4.60 15.67 -14.15
N CYS A 311 -4.73 14.36 -14.43
CA CYS A 311 -5.32 13.42 -13.49
C CYS A 311 -4.59 13.44 -12.15
N GLY A 312 -5.38 13.46 -11.06
CA GLY A 312 -4.88 13.40 -9.69
C GLY A 312 -4.37 12.03 -9.26
N ILE A 313 -3.81 11.98 -8.07
CA ILE A 313 -3.44 10.75 -7.39
C ILE A 313 -4.71 10.11 -6.80
N GLY A 314 -4.86 8.77 -6.93
CA GLY A 314 -5.90 8.00 -6.26
C GLY A 314 -7.33 8.38 -6.65
N ILE A 315 -7.55 8.68 -7.93
CA ILE A 315 -8.84 9.15 -8.47
C ILE A 315 -9.93 8.08 -8.52
N ALA A 316 -9.55 6.82 -8.43
CA ALA A 316 -10.46 5.68 -8.37
C ALA A 316 -10.13 4.79 -7.17
N ARG A 317 -10.96 3.78 -6.91
CA ARG A 317 -10.72 2.82 -5.82
C ARG A 317 -10.80 1.38 -6.32
N ALA A 318 -9.96 0.55 -5.72
CA ALA A 318 -9.99 -0.90 -5.89
C ALA A 318 -11.27 -1.49 -5.26
N PRO A 319 -11.58 -2.76 -5.53
CA PRO A 319 -12.66 -3.48 -4.86
C PRO A 319 -12.51 -3.45 -3.34
N SER A 320 -13.65 -3.51 -2.67
CA SER A 320 -13.70 -3.64 -1.21
C SER A 320 -13.22 -5.03 -0.77
N TYR A 321 -12.66 -5.08 0.43
CA TYR A 321 -12.27 -6.33 1.09
C TYR A 321 -13.31 -6.75 2.10
N ARG A 322 -13.68 -8.03 2.13
CA ARG A 322 -14.54 -8.65 3.14
C ARG A 322 -14.02 -10.03 3.46
N ASN A 323 -13.98 -10.37 4.75
CA ASN A 323 -13.57 -11.69 5.21
C ASN A 323 -14.30 -12.06 6.49
N ILE A 324 -14.64 -13.36 6.64
CA ILE A 324 -15.17 -13.95 7.86
C ILE A 324 -14.30 -15.19 8.17
N ASP A 325 -13.67 -15.16 9.33
CA ASP A 325 -13.01 -16.34 9.90
C ASP A 325 -13.81 -16.79 11.11
N ALA A 326 -13.99 -18.11 11.26
CA ALA A 326 -14.76 -18.68 12.37
C ALA A 326 -14.08 -19.93 12.93
N VAL A 327 -14.27 -20.13 14.22
CA VAL A 327 -13.78 -21.30 14.96
C VAL A 327 -14.93 -21.85 15.78
N LEU A 328 -15.30 -23.11 15.53
CA LEU A 328 -16.16 -23.87 16.41
C LEU A 328 -15.30 -24.75 17.30
N SER A 329 -15.36 -24.51 18.59
CA SER A 329 -14.55 -25.28 19.56
C SER A 329 -15.41 -25.99 20.59
N LYS A 330 -14.87 -27.08 21.12
CA LYS A 330 -15.48 -27.87 22.16
C LYS A 330 -14.44 -28.41 23.12
N ARG A 331 -14.72 -28.26 24.41
CA ARG A 331 -13.89 -28.80 25.48
C ARG A 331 -14.52 -30.09 26.04
N PHE A 332 -13.68 -31.11 26.22
CA PHE A 332 -13.99 -32.37 26.89
C PHE A 332 -13.11 -32.48 28.12
N ASP A 333 -13.70 -32.41 29.31
CA ASP A 333 -12.97 -32.59 30.57
C ASP A 333 -12.65 -34.06 30.77
N VAL A 334 -11.37 -34.39 31.06
CA VAL A 334 -10.86 -35.73 31.19
C VAL A 334 -10.58 -36.11 32.69
N GLY A 335 -10.76 -35.15 33.56
CA GLY A 335 -10.56 -35.30 35.02
C GLY A 335 -9.41 -34.50 35.55
N GLY A 336 -9.58 -33.92 36.75
CA GLY A 336 -8.69 -32.91 37.32
C GLY A 336 -8.66 -31.66 36.44
N ASP A 337 -7.49 -31.08 36.26
CA ASP A 337 -7.30 -29.91 35.39
C ASP A 337 -7.09 -30.25 33.89
N ARG A 338 -7.17 -31.56 33.55
CA ARG A 338 -6.90 -32.06 32.21
C ARG A 338 -8.14 -32.02 31.33
N TYR A 339 -7.96 -31.56 30.08
CA TYR A 339 -9.03 -31.56 29.08
C TYR A 339 -8.50 -31.70 27.65
N LEU A 340 -9.37 -32.22 26.78
CA LEU A 340 -9.19 -32.18 25.34
C LEU A 340 -10.00 -31.01 24.77
N GLU A 341 -9.41 -30.26 23.89
CA GLU A 341 -10.09 -29.23 23.08
C GLU A 341 -10.09 -29.67 21.62
N PHE A 342 -11.27 -29.83 21.05
CA PHE A 342 -11.49 -29.96 19.63
C PHE A 342 -11.80 -28.60 19.03
N ARG A 343 -11.21 -28.28 17.87
CA ARG A 343 -11.46 -27.03 17.13
C ARG A 343 -11.62 -27.35 15.66
N ALA A 344 -12.69 -26.80 15.06
CA ALA A 344 -12.87 -26.70 13.62
C ALA A 344 -12.71 -25.22 13.25
N GLU A 345 -11.63 -24.88 12.56
CA GLU A 345 -11.26 -23.55 12.17
C GLU A 345 -11.53 -23.35 10.68
N ALA A 346 -12.23 -22.29 10.31
CA ALA A 346 -12.52 -21.98 8.92
C ALA A 346 -12.06 -20.54 8.63
N PHE A 347 -11.03 -20.41 7.82
CA PHE A 347 -10.55 -19.13 7.30
C PHE A 347 -11.27 -18.84 5.97
N ASN A 348 -11.71 -17.60 5.79
CA ASN A 348 -12.59 -17.21 4.69
C ASN A 348 -13.80 -18.15 4.58
N LEU A 349 -14.55 -18.25 5.68
CA LEU A 349 -15.70 -19.19 5.86
C LEU A 349 -16.68 -19.13 4.67
N THR A 350 -16.95 -17.95 4.17
CA THR A 350 -17.90 -17.72 3.05
C THR A 350 -17.30 -18.02 1.67
N ASN A 351 -16.00 -18.34 1.61
CA ASN A 351 -15.26 -18.49 0.35
C ASN A 351 -15.45 -17.30 -0.61
N THR A 352 -15.49 -16.09 -0.05
CA THR A 352 -15.69 -14.86 -0.82
C THR A 352 -14.35 -14.36 -1.33
N PRO A 353 -14.14 -14.23 -2.64
CA PRO A 353 -12.92 -13.64 -3.17
C PRO A 353 -12.87 -12.14 -2.87
N SER A 354 -11.73 -11.67 -2.40
CA SER A 354 -11.42 -10.24 -2.32
C SER A 354 -10.37 -9.93 -3.39
N PHE A 355 -10.68 -8.96 -4.24
CA PHE A 355 -9.91 -8.71 -5.45
C PHE A 355 -8.82 -7.67 -5.26
N ALA A 356 -7.72 -7.83 -6.01
CA ALA A 356 -6.65 -6.85 -6.14
C ALA A 356 -7.12 -5.60 -6.93
N PRO A 357 -6.37 -4.49 -6.89
CA PRO A 357 -6.59 -3.38 -7.82
C PRO A 357 -6.53 -3.84 -9.28
N SER A 358 -7.32 -3.21 -10.14
CA SER A 358 -7.31 -3.47 -11.59
C SER A 358 -6.04 -2.93 -12.27
N GLY A 359 -5.82 -3.35 -13.52
CA GLY A 359 -4.89 -2.69 -14.43
C GLY A 359 -5.22 -1.20 -14.53
N ARG A 360 -4.19 -0.35 -14.57
CA ARG A 360 -4.33 1.10 -14.42
C ARG A 360 -3.56 1.93 -15.46
N ASP A 361 -2.84 1.27 -16.36
CA ASP A 361 -2.05 1.92 -17.42
C ASP A 361 -2.85 2.01 -18.71
N ILE A 362 -3.19 3.22 -19.12
CA ILE A 362 -3.94 3.42 -20.38
C ILE A 362 -3.13 3.06 -21.63
N ALA A 363 -1.80 2.92 -21.50
CA ALA A 363 -0.96 2.41 -22.58
C ALA A 363 -1.15 0.90 -22.80
N ALA A 364 -1.59 0.17 -21.80
CA ALA A 364 -1.87 -1.26 -21.84
C ALA A 364 -3.39 -1.53 -21.90
N ALA A 365 -4.04 -1.07 -22.96
CA ALA A 365 -5.50 -1.07 -23.10
C ALA A 365 -6.14 -2.47 -22.92
N ASN A 366 -5.44 -3.54 -23.24
CA ASN A 366 -5.90 -4.92 -23.09
C ASN A 366 -5.93 -5.41 -21.63
N THR A 367 -5.30 -4.71 -20.72
CA THR A 367 -5.31 -5.03 -19.27
C THR A 367 -5.89 -3.90 -18.41
N PHE A 368 -6.12 -2.73 -19.04
CA PHE A 368 -6.69 -1.59 -18.33
C PHE A 368 -8.09 -1.90 -17.79
N GLY A 369 -8.33 -1.56 -16.53
CA GLY A 369 -9.61 -1.81 -15.88
C GLY A 369 -9.90 -3.29 -15.58
N ILE A 370 -9.01 -4.23 -15.90
CA ILE A 370 -9.20 -5.66 -15.66
C ILE A 370 -8.54 -6.07 -14.35
N ILE A 371 -9.25 -6.85 -13.55
CA ILE A 371 -8.75 -7.43 -12.31
C ILE A 371 -8.34 -8.88 -12.60
N THR A 372 -7.08 -9.20 -12.39
CA THR A 372 -6.50 -10.51 -12.67
C THR A 372 -6.14 -11.33 -11.43
N ASN A 373 -6.13 -10.69 -10.25
CA ASN A 373 -5.66 -11.32 -9.01
C ASN A 373 -6.63 -11.10 -7.85
N THR A 374 -6.55 -11.98 -6.86
CA THR A 374 -7.19 -11.82 -5.56
C THR A 374 -6.16 -11.48 -4.48
N VAL A 375 -6.60 -10.79 -3.42
CA VAL A 375 -5.80 -10.49 -2.22
C VAL A 375 -6.18 -11.39 -1.05
N SER A 376 -7.26 -12.17 -1.17
CA SER A 376 -7.66 -13.20 -0.21
C SER A 376 -7.24 -14.58 -0.68
N LEU A 377 -6.91 -15.44 0.26
CA LEU A 377 -6.80 -16.86 0.02
C LEU A 377 -8.20 -17.48 -0.11
N PRO A 378 -8.35 -18.62 -0.81
CA PRO A 378 -9.58 -19.40 -0.78
C PRO A 378 -9.86 -19.90 0.64
N ARG A 379 -11.08 -20.40 0.85
CA ARG A 379 -11.45 -20.99 2.14
C ARG A 379 -10.51 -22.14 2.50
N ASN A 380 -9.94 -22.03 3.71
CA ASN A 380 -9.18 -23.12 4.34
C ASN A 380 -9.91 -23.59 5.58
N VAL A 381 -10.00 -24.90 5.78
CA VAL A 381 -10.60 -25.52 6.97
C VAL A 381 -9.57 -26.40 7.64
N GLU A 382 -9.38 -26.19 8.94
CA GLU A 382 -8.44 -26.95 9.76
C GLU A 382 -9.18 -27.60 10.93
N LEU A 383 -8.86 -28.86 11.21
CA LEU A 383 -9.35 -29.61 12.38
C LEU A 383 -8.17 -29.79 13.34
N VAL A 384 -8.35 -29.34 14.57
CA VAL A 384 -7.29 -29.35 15.58
C VAL A 384 -7.80 -30.04 16.84
N VAL A 385 -6.98 -30.90 17.42
CA VAL A 385 -7.20 -31.49 18.75
C VAL A 385 -6.01 -31.10 19.64
N LYS A 386 -6.29 -30.51 20.78
CA LYS A 386 -5.29 -30.12 21.79
C LYS A 386 -5.58 -30.83 23.09
N PHE A 387 -4.55 -31.38 23.72
CA PHE A 387 -4.63 -31.92 25.06
C PHE A 387 -3.91 -30.99 26.03
N PHE A 388 -4.59 -30.65 27.11
CA PHE A 388 -4.06 -29.84 28.20
C PHE A 388 -3.95 -30.73 29.45
N PHE A 389 -2.78 -30.69 30.11
CA PHE A 389 -2.45 -31.52 31.23
C PHE A 389 -1.76 -30.73 32.33
#